data_2295388448d708e9921065f5d8dc6e2d
#
_entry.id   2295388448d708e9921065f5d8dc6e2d
#
_cell.length_a   1.000
_cell.length_b   1.000
_cell.length_c   1.000
_cell.angle_alpha   90.00
_cell.angle_beta   90.00
_cell.angle_gamma   90.00
#
_symmetry.space_group_name_H-M   'P 1'
#
loop_
_entity.id
_entity.type
_entity.pdbx_description
1 polymer ?
#
loop_
_entity_poly.entity_id
_entity_poly.type
_entity_poly.pdbx_seq_one_letter_code
_entity_poly.pdbx_strand_id
1 'polypeptide(L)'
;MSFLAVQWHHTNPEDPIWLYSELNNERWEIRKVEVFADGLHDWAEGGRSTGAAQLSREPLPPFEEIAIQPEFTPREISREEFEAVWRKATGNAA
;
A
#
# COMPACT_ATOMS: atom_id res chain seq x y z
N MET A 1 8.75 -0.64 12.98
CA MET A 1 8.12 -0.84 11.64
C MET A 1 6.65 -1.13 11.81
N SER A 2 5.81 -0.58 10.97
CA SER A 2 4.38 -0.86 10.98
C SER A 2 3.91 -1.16 9.56
N PHE A 3 2.75 -1.81 9.45
CA PHE A 3 2.20 -2.23 8.18
C PHE A 3 0.73 -1.81 8.12
N LEU A 4 0.33 -1.29 6.98
CA LEU A 4 -0.99 -0.70 6.82
C LEU A 4 -1.63 -1.18 5.52
N ALA A 5 -2.92 -1.48 5.57
CA ALA A 5 -3.72 -1.73 4.40
C ALA A 5 -4.82 -0.67 4.37
N VAL A 6 -4.92 0.06 3.27
CA VAL A 6 -5.95 1.09 3.11
C VAL A 6 -6.81 0.72 1.92
N GLN A 7 -8.09 0.54 2.15
CA GLN A 7 -9.05 0.38 1.08
C GLN A 7 -9.45 1.76 0.57
N TRP A 8 -9.32 1.97 -0.73
CA TRP A 8 -9.67 3.24 -1.37
C TRP A 8 -10.99 3.08 -2.12
N HIS A 9 -12.01 3.77 -1.66
CA HIS A 9 -13.38 3.67 -2.20
C HIS A 9 -13.57 4.66 -3.35
N HIS A 10 -13.66 4.13 -4.56
CA HIS A 10 -13.92 4.92 -5.77
C HIS A 10 -14.35 3.98 -6.89
N THR A 11 -14.69 4.54 -8.03
CA THR A 11 -15.14 3.75 -9.18
C THR A 11 -14.24 3.90 -10.41
N ASN A 12 -13.06 4.54 -10.26
CA ASN A 12 -12.14 4.71 -11.37
C ASN A 12 -11.27 3.44 -11.53
N PRO A 13 -11.41 2.70 -12.67
CA PRO A 13 -10.65 1.47 -12.86
C PRO A 13 -9.14 1.69 -13.04
N GLU A 14 -8.71 2.92 -13.29
CA GLU A 14 -7.29 3.23 -13.48
C GLU A 14 -6.57 3.47 -12.15
N ASP A 15 -7.31 3.60 -11.05
CA ASP A 15 -6.74 3.80 -9.72
C ASP A 15 -6.82 2.52 -8.89
N PRO A 16 -5.84 2.26 -8.01
CA PRO A 16 -5.89 1.08 -7.16
C PRO A 16 -7.03 1.17 -6.15
N ILE A 17 -7.54 0.01 -5.73
CA ILE A 17 -8.57 -0.07 -4.70
C ILE A 17 -7.99 -0.46 -3.35
N TRP A 18 -6.78 -0.99 -3.31
CA TRP A 18 -6.06 -1.28 -2.07
C TRP A 18 -4.65 -0.73 -2.14
N LEU A 19 -4.22 -0.13 -1.04
CA LEU A 19 -2.87 0.40 -0.86
C LEU A 19 -2.29 -0.28 0.37
N TYR A 20 -1.19 -1.02 0.17
CA TYR A 20 -0.47 -1.68 1.26
C TYR A 20 0.86 -0.98 1.45
N SER A 21 1.19 -0.65 2.69
CA SER A 21 2.41 0.10 2.98
C SER A 21 3.17 -0.49 4.16
N GLU A 22 4.49 -0.57 4.02
CA GLU A 22 5.40 -0.79 5.13
C GLU A 22 5.97 0.56 5.52
N LEU A 23 5.88 0.93 6.80
CA LEU A 23 6.30 2.23 7.30
C LEU A 23 7.41 2.07 8.33
N ASN A 24 8.37 3.00 8.30
CA ASN A 24 9.37 3.07 9.37
C ASN A 24 8.78 3.82 10.58
N ASN A 25 9.59 4.02 11.62
CA ASN A 25 9.12 4.63 12.86
C ASN A 25 8.65 6.08 12.70
N GLU A 26 9.13 6.79 11.69
CA GLU A 26 8.69 8.15 11.37
C GLU A 26 7.59 8.17 10.33
N ARG A 27 7.01 7.01 10.00
CA ARG A 27 5.91 6.82 9.06
C ARG A 27 6.28 7.10 7.60
N TRP A 28 7.56 7.04 7.25
CA TRP A 28 7.96 7.03 5.85
C TRP A 28 7.65 5.66 5.24
N GLU A 29 7.16 5.69 4.01
CA GLU A 29 6.83 4.47 3.28
C GLU A 29 8.11 3.82 2.75
N ILE A 30 8.36 2.58 3.16
CA ILE A 30 9.55 1.81 2.76
C ILE A 30 9.26 0.93 1.56
N ARG A 31 8.10 0.27 1.56
CA ARG A 31 7.60 -0.53 0.46
C ARG A 31 6.11 -0.26 0.30
N LYS A 32 5.64 -0.38 -0.91
CA LYS A 32 4.22 -0.17 -1.23
C LYS A 32 3.76 -1.21 -2.22
N VAL A 33 2.52 -1.68 -2.06
CA VAL A 33 1.82 -2.47 -3.07
C VAL A 33 0.49 -1.80 -3.37
N GLU A 34 0.17 -1.68 -4.66
CA GLU A 34 -1.12 -1.17 -5.14
C GLU A 34 -1.85 -2.32 -5.81
N VAL A 35 -3.10 -2.56 -5.40
CA VAL A 35 -3.92 -3.63 -5.96
C VAL A 35 -5.12 -3.00 -6.66
N PHE A 36 -5.31 -3.37 -7.93
CA PHE A 36 -6.38 -2.82 -8.77
C PHE A 36 -7.59 -3.75 -8.78
N ALA A 37 -8.73 -3.22 -9.20
CA ALA A 37 -9.98 -3.97 -9.21
C ALA A 37 -9.93 -5.23 -10.08
N ASP A 38 -9.10 -5.22 -11.14
CA ASP A 38 -8.93 -6.37 -12.02
C ASP A 38 -7.93 -7.41 -11.49
N GLY A 39 -7.38 -7.18 -10.30
CA GLY A 39 -6.43 -8.10 -9.66
C GLY A 39 -4.97 -7.83 -9.96
N LEU A 40 -4.65 -6.86 -10.82
CA LEU A 40 -3.26 -6.49 -11.08
C LEU A 40 -2.65 -5.85 -9.84
N HIS A 41 -1.36 -6.08 -9.65
CA HIS A 41 -0.58 -5.54 -8.53
C HIS A 41 0.60 -4.77 -9.07
N ASP A 42 0.79 -3.55 -8.59
CA ASP A 42 2.02 -2.79 -8.80
C ASP A 42 2.71 -2.59 -7.46
N TRP A 43 4.01 -2.36 -7.49
CA TRP A 43 4.80 -2.22 -6.26
C TRP A 43 5.91 -1.21 -6.43
N ALA A 44 6.41 -0.71 -5.30
CA ALA A 44 7.55 0.21 -5.26
C ALA A 44 8.41 -0.09 -4.03
N GLU A 45 9.73 -0.03 -4.21
CA GLU A 45 10.71 -0.23 -3.15
C GLU A 45 12.02 0.45 -3.56
N GLY A 46 12.47 1.42 -2.77
CA GLY A 46 13.71 2.14 -3.06
C GLY A 46 13.67 2.75 -4.46
N GLY A 47 14.64 2.41 -5.30
CA GLY A 47 14.71 2.92 -6.67
C GLY A 47 14.00 2.06 -7.69
N ARG A 48 13.22 1.05 -7.27
CA ARG A 48 12.56 0.11 -8.17
C ARG A 48 11.05 0.19 -8.02
N SER A 49 10.33 0.02 -9.12
CA SER A 49 8.87 0.02 -9.09
C SER A 49 8.31 -0.56 -10.37
N THR A 50 7.02 -0.87 -10.35
CA THR A 50 6.27 -1.29 -11.55
C THR A 50 5.12 -0.31 -11.77
N GLY A 51 4.67 -0.19 -13.02
CA GLY A 51 3.58 0.68 -13.38
C GLY A 51 3.83 2.12 -12.94
N ALA A 52 2.81 2.74 -12.39
CA ALA A 52 2.89 4.11 -11.87
C ALA A 52 3.10 4.15 -10.35
N ALA A 53 3.38 3.02 -9.72
CA ALA A 53 3.57 2.98 -8.27
C ALA A 53 4.79 3.79 -7.86
N GLN A 54 4.63 4.59 -6.81
CA GLN A 54 5.71 5.41 -6.25
C GLN A 54 5.57 5.43 -4.73
N LEU A 55 6.71 5.41 -4.05
CA LEU A 55 6.71 5.63 -2.61
C LEU A 55 6.30 7.07 -2.32
N SER A 56 5.63 7.26 -1.20
CA SER A 56 5.22 8.57 -0.75
C SER A 56 6.44 9.47 -0.54
N ARG A 57 6.30 10.73 -0.89
CA ARG A 57 7.37 11.74 -0.70
C ARG A 57 7.27 12.46 0.64
N GLU A 58 6.34 12.04 1.48
CA GLU A 58 6.11 12.58 2.81
C GLU A 58 5.75 11.44 3.72
N PRO A 59 5.97 11.57 5.04
CA PRO A 59 5.47 10.59 5.98
C PRO A 59 3.95 10.48 5.85
N LEU A 60 3.41 9.28 6.02
CA LEU A 60 1.97 9.11 6.02
C LEU A 60 1.37 9.78 7.25
N PRO A 61 0.17 10.36 7.12
CA PRO A 61 -0.52 10.94 8.28
C PRO A 61 -0.86 9.86 9.30
N PRO A 62 -1.15 10.24 10.54
CA PRO A 62 -1.59 9.28 11.55
C PRO A 62 -2.80 8.48 11.09
N PHE A 63 -2.93 7.26 11.62
CA PHE A 63 -4.02 6.35 11.26
C PHE A 63 -5.39 7.04 11.36
N GLU A 64 -5.61 7.79 12.43
CA GLU A 64 -6.90 8.45 12.68
C GLU A 64 -7.24 9.49 11.62
N GLU A 65 -6.23 10.17 11.08
CA GLU A 65 -6.45 11.15 10.02
C GLU A 65 -6.84 10.51 8.71
N ILE A 66 -6.32 9.31 8.45
CA ILE A 66 -6.74 8.53 7.27
C ILE A 66 -8.17 8.03 7.47
N ALA A 67 -8.46 7.54 8.67
CA ALA A 67 -9.75 6.92 8.98
C ALA A 67 -10.92 7.89 8.90
N ILE A 68 -10.71 9.19 9.14
CA ILE A 68 -11.79 10.16 9.06
C ILE A 68 -12.14 10.57 7.63
N GLN A 69 -11.33 10.22 6.66
CA GLN A 69 -11.61 10.52 5.25
C GLN A 69 -12.57 9.46 4.70
N PRO A 70 -13.74 9.86 4.17
CA PRO A 70 -14.75 8.86 3.76
C PRO A 70 -14.30 7.96 2.62
N GLU A 71 -13.33 8.39 1.81
CA GLU A 71 -12.82 7.59 0.71
C GLU A 71 -11.85 6.49 1.15
N PHE A 72 -11.37 6.52 2.40
CA PHE A 72 -10.38 5.56 2.88
C PHE A 72 -10.88 4.76 4.07
N THR A 73 -10.58 3.47 4.06
CA THR A 73 -10.78 2.59 5.23
C THR A 73 -9.43 1.95 5.54
N PRO A 74 -8.68 2.49 6.50
CA PRO A 74 -7.39 1.93 6.87
C PRO A 74 -7.53 0.78 7.87
N ARG A 75 -6.57 -0.14 7.83
CA ARG A 75 -6.47 -1.26 8.76
C ARG A 75 -5.00 -1.54 9.01
N GLU A 76 -4.62 -1.67 10.28
CA GLU A 76 -3.28 -2.15 10.61
C GLU A 76 -3.22 -3.64 10.32
N ILE A 77 -2.13 -4.09 9.70
CA ILE A 77 -1.94 -5.48 9.36
C ILE A 77 -0.61 -5.99 9.92
N SER A 78 -0.46 -7.30 9.94
CA SER A 78 0.78 -7.93 10.40
C SER A 78 1.85 -7.88 9.31
N ARG A 79 3.09 -8.10 9.71
CA ARG A 79 4.19 -8.29 8.76
C ARG A 79 3.86 -9.44 7.80
N GLU A 80 3.33 -10.54 8.33
CA GLU A 80 3.02 -11.72 7.54
C GLU A 80 1.98 -11.42 6.44
N GLU A 81 0.97 -10.63 6.76
CA GLU A 81 -0.02 -10.20 5.76
C GLU A 81 0.63 -9.35 4.68
N PHE A 82 1.48 -8.42 5.08
CA PHE A 82 2.17 -7.56 4.11
C PHE A 82 3.09 -8.38 3.22
N GLU A 83 3.89 -9.28 3.80
CA GLU A 83 4.83 -10.08 3.02
C GLU A 83 4.11 -10.98 2.02
N ALA A 84 2.94 -11.50 2.37
CA ALA A 84 2.15 -12.31 1.43
C ALA A 84 1.72 -11.50 0.21
N VAL A 85 1.27 -10.26 0.42
CA VAL A 85 0.89 -9.36 -0.68
C VAL A 85 2.11 -8.97 -1.50
N TRP A 86 3.23 -8.69 -0.81
CA TRP A 86 4.48 -8.32 -1.47
C TRP A 86 4.99 -9.43 -2.40
N ARG A 87 4.98 -10.67 -1.92
CA ARG A 87 5.40 -11.81 -2.75
C ARG A 87 4.51 -11.95 -3.98
N LYS A 88 3.20 -11.76 -3.81
CA LYS A 88 2.27 -11.84 -4.93
C LYS A 88 2.52 -10.72 -5.94
N ALA A 89 2.78 -9.51 -5.46
CA ALA A 89 3.02 -8.35 -6.33
C ALA A 89 4.32 -8.46 -7.11
N THR A 90 5.37 -8.96 -6.47
CA THR A 90 6.69 -9.05 -7.10
C THR A 90 6.91 -10.34 -7.88
N GLY A 91 5.98 -11.29 -7.79
CA GLY A 91 6.15 -12.62 -8.40
C GLY A 91 7.15 -13.49 -7.68
N ASN A 92 7.62 -13.08 -6.51
CA ASN A 92 8.59 -13.83 -5.72
C ASN A 92 7.86 -14.78 -4.77
N ALA A 93 7.37 -15.89 -5.31
CA ALA A 93 6.53 -16.83 -4.59
C ALA A 93 7.31 -17.86 -3.78
N ALA A 94 8.61 -17.77 -3.76
CA ALA A 94 9.45 -18.74 -3.05
C ALA A 94 9.43 -18.48 -1.54
#